data_d4bdb8b3654a9f10051583cde706d548
#
_entry.id   d4bdb8b3654a9f10051583cde706d548
#
_cell.length_a   1.000
_cell.length_b   1.000
_cell.length_c   1.000
_cell.angle_alpha   90.00
_cell.angle_beta   90.00
_cell.angle_gamma   90.00
#
_symmetry.space_group_name_H-M   'P 1'
#
loop_
_entity.id
_entity.type
_entity.pdbx_description
1 polymer ?
#
loop_
_entity_poly.entity_id
_entity_poly.type
_entity_poly.pdbx_seq_one_letter_code
_entity_poly.pdbx_strand_id
1 'polypeptide(L)' 'MIKVSVFYPAGEGITFDIDYYCNTHMPMIPRLISACKKIEVDHGFMGGKPGSPPIYIAIGHIYFESMDQFAANFPRTKLP' A
#
# COMPACT_ATOMS: atom_id res chain seq x y z
N MET A 1 6.50 14.68 7.79
CA MET A 1 6.09 13.26 7.64
C MET A 1 6.23 12.85 6.19
N ILE A 2 6.73 11.66 5.94
CA ILE A 2 6.86 11.14 4.58
C ILE A 2 5.86 10.00 4.35
N LYS A 3 5.52 9.79 3.09
CA LYS A 3 4.62 8.74 2.65
C LYS A 3 5.35 7.81 1.69
N VAL A 4 5.32 6.52 1.98
CA VAL A 4 5.85 5.48 1.10
C VAL A 4 4.66 4.76 0.48
N SER A 5 4.64 4.66 -0.85
CA SER A 5 3.52 4.07 -1.56
C SER A 5 3.95 2.80 -2.30
N VAL A 6 3.13 1.76 -2.18
CA VAL A 6 3.33 0.49 -2.87
C VAL A 6 2.20 0.33 -3.88
N PHE A 7 2.57 0.18 -5.16
CA PHE A 7 1.62 0.14 -6.26
C PHE A 7 1.40 -1.29 -6.72
N TYR A 8 0.14 -1.71 -6.77
CA TYR A 8 -0.24 -3.03 -7.26
C TYR A 8 -0.94 -2.86 -8.61
N PRO A 9 -0.28 -3.22 -9.73
CA PRO A 9 -0.85 -3.00 -11.04
C PRO A 9 -2.09 -3.85 -11.29
N ALA A 10 -3.07 -3.26 -11.97
CA ALA A 10 -4.21 -3.99 -12.48
C ALA A 10 -3.84 -4.59 -13.83
N GLY A 11 -4.57 -5.65 -14.22
CA GLY A 11 -4.34 -6.27 -15.52
C GLY A 11 -5.23 -7.47 -15.70
N GLU A 12 -5.36 -7.90 -16.94
CA GLU A 12 -6.11 -9.10 -17.28
C GLU A 12 -5.49 -10.32 -16.60
N GLY A 13 -6.32 -11.11 -15.93
CA GLY A 13 -5.86 -12.29 -15.21
C GLY A 13 -5.23 -12.02 -13.86
N ILE A 14 -5.10 -10.75 -13.47
CA ILE A 14 -4.58 -10.40 -12.15
C ILE A 14 -5.72 -10.39 -11.15
N THR A 15 -5.54 -11.12 -10.05
CA THR A 15 -6.49 -11.12 -8.94
C THR A 15 -5.86 -10.45 -7.74
N PHE A 16 -6.67 -9.74 -6.97
CA PHE A 16 -6.21 -9.06 -5.78
C PHE A 16 -7.29 -9.09 -4.71
N ASP A 17 -6.98 -9.68 -3.57
CA ASP A 17 -7.93 -9.76 -2.46
C ASP A 17 -7.88 -8.47 -1.66
N ILE A 18 -8.69 -7.50 -2.05
CA ILE A 18 -8.73 -6.19 -1.41
C ILE A 18 -9.19 -6.27 0.05
N ASP A 19 -10.11 -7.17 0.35
CA ASP A 19 -10.62 -7.32 1.72
C ASP A 19 -9.51 -7.82 2.65
N TYR A 20 -8.77 -8.84 2.22
CA TYR A 20 -7.62 -9.33 2.98
C TYR A 20 -6.58 -8.22 3.15
N TYR A 21 -6.29 -7.50 2.08
CA TYR A 21 -5.28 -6.44 2.09
C TYR A 21 -5.64 -5.34 3.08
N CYS A 22 -6.89 -4.88 3.07
CA CYS A 22 -7.35 -3.81 3.96
C CYS A 22 -7.54 -4.26 5.40
N ASN A 23 -8.03 -5.49 5.60
CA ASN A 23 -8.45 -5.93 6.93
C ASN A 23 -7.39 -6.73 7.67
N THR A 24 -6.43 -7.32 6.97
CA THR A 24 -5.41 -8.18 7.57
C THR A 24 -3.99 -7.69 7.29
N HIS A 25 -3.65 -7.52 6.00
CA HIS A 25 -2.29 -7.18 5.62
C HIS A 25 -1.86 -5.80 6.11
N MET A 26 -2.59 -4.76 5.72
CA MET A 26 -2.21 -3.38 6.07
C MET A 26 -2.22 -3.11 7.58
N PRO A 27 -3.23 -3.57 8.35
CA PRO A 27 -3.20 -3.37 9.80
C PRO A 27 -2.05 -4.05 10.53
N MET A 28 -1.41 -5.06 9.93
CA MET A 28 -0.22 -5.69 10.52
C MET A 28 0.99 -4.77 10.51
N ILE A 29 1.07 -3.84 9.56
CA ILE A 29 2.26 -3.01 9.37
C ILE A 29 2.57 -2.16 10.59
N PRO A 30 1.64 -1.39 11.17
CA PRO A 30 1.95 -0.65 12.38
C PRO A 30 2.22 -1.53 13.60
N ARG A 31 1.77 -2.79 13.58
CA ARG A 31 2.09 -3.72 14.67
C ARG A 31 3.52 -4.24 14.57
N LEU A 32 4.00 -4.47 13.35
CA LEU A 32 5.34 -5.01 13.09
C LEU A 32 6.39 -3.91 12.98
N ILE A 33 5.98 -2.75 12.51
CA ILE A 33 6.87 -1.59 12.31
C ILE A 33 6.34 -0.45 13.16
N SER A 34 6.88 -0.30 14.36
CA SER A 34 6.39 0.70 15.31
C SER A 34 6.62 2.13 14.83
N ALA A 35 7.56 2.34 13.90
CA ALA A 35 7.80 3.66 13.32
C ALA A 35 6.71 4.08 12.32
N CYS A 36 5.86 3.16 11.89
CA CYS A 36 4.74 3.50 11.01
C CYS A 36 3.70 4.31 11.78
N LYS A 37 3.39 5.51 11.27
CA LYS A 37 2.47 6.43 11.92
C LYS A 37 1.03 6.31 11.44
N LYS A 38 0.86 5.89 10.18
CA LYS A 38 -0.46 5.83 9.57
C LYS A 38 -0.39 4.92 8.35
N ILE A 39 -1.52 4.28 8.05
CA ILE A 39 -1.69 3.53 6.80
C ILE A 39 -2.93 4.02 6.07
N GLU A 40 -2.89 3.94 4.74
CA GLU A 40 -4.02 4.22 3.88
C GLU A 40 -4.01 3.26 2.70
N VAL A 41 -5.17 2.98 2.13
CA VAL A 41 -5.29 2.15 0.94
C VAL A 41 -6.22 2.82 -0.05
N ASP A 42 -5.76 2.91 -1.31
CA ASP A 42 -6.60 3.33 -2.42
C ASP A 42 -6.97 2.11 -3.23
N HIS A 43 -8.25 1.96 -3.54
CA HIS A 43 -8.75 0.86 -4.37
C HIS A 43 -9.08 1.43 -5.75
N GLY A 44 -8.45 0.89 -6.80
CA GLY A 44 -8.67 1.35 -8.15
C GLY A 44 -9.96 0.79 -8.74
N PHE A 45 -10.82 1.67 -9.23
CA PHE A 45 -12.09 1.29 -9.84
C PHE A 45 -12.11 1.50 -11.35
N MET A 46 -11.44 2.55 -11.84
CA MET A 46 -11.41 2.84 -13.27
C MET A 46 -10.23 3.73 -13.61
N GLY A 47 -9.91 3.82 -14.91
CA GLY A 47 -8.88 4.72 -15.39
C GLY A 47 -9.40 6.15 -15.60
N GLY A 48 -8.64 6.93 -16.35
CA GLY A 48 -8.97 8.34 -16.56
C GLY A 48 -10.20 8.59 -17.42
N LYS A 49 -10.65 7.57 -18.17
CA LYS A 49 -11.89 7.65 -18.98
C LYS A 49 -12.96 6.77 -18.34
N PRO A 50 -14.23 7.22 -18.32
CA PRO A 50 -15.32 6.38 -17.82
C PRO A 50 -15.36 5.04 -18.55
N GLY A 51 -15.46 3.95 -17.79
CA GLY A 51 -15.51 2.59 -18.33
C GLY A 51 -14.17 1.97 -18.65
N SER A 52 -13.06 2.72 -18.55
CA SER A 52 -11.74 2.13 -18.75
C SER A 52 -11.26 1.45 -17.47
N PRO A 53 -10.40 0.40 -17.58
CA PRO A 53 -9.88 -0.28 -16.39
C PRO A 53 -8.90 0.61 -15.65
N PRO A 54 -8.72 0.42 -14.33
CA PRO A 54 -7.72 1.17 -13.58
C PRO A 54 -6.31 0.72 -13.96
N ILE A 55 -5.34 1.64 -13.80
CA ILE A 55 -3.91 1.32 -14.01
C ILE A 55 -3.42 0.47 -12.85
N TYR A 56 -3.83 0.79 -11.63
CA TYR A 56 -3.47 0.06 -10.41
C TYR A 56 -4.73 -0.46 -9.75
N ILE A 57 -4.71 -1.71 -9.29
CA ILE A 57 -5.83 -2.29 -8.55
C ILE A 57 -5.88 -1.77 -7.13
N ALA A 58 -4.73 -1.50 -6.56
CA ALA A 58 -4.62 -0.95 -5.21
C ALA A 58 -3.30 -0.19 -5.06
N ILE A 59 -3.29 0.77 -4.16
CA ILE A 59 -2.09 1.48 -3.74
C ILE A 59 -2.10 1.51 -2.23
N GLY A 60 -1.06 0.96 -1.60
CA GLY A 60 -0.90 1.01 -0.16
C GLY A 60 0.02 2.17 0.22
N HIS A 61 -0.38 2.95 1.21
CA HIS A 61 0.41 4.08 1.70
C HIS A 61 0.78 3.86 3.15
N ILE A 62 2.06 4.07 3.45
CA ILE A 62 2.61 3.90 4.79
C ILE A 62 3.32 5.20 5.15
N TYR A 63 2.97 5.78 6.28
CA TYR A 63 3.51 7.07 6.71
C TYR A 63 4.55 6.89 7.81
N PHE A 64 5.66 7.62 7.66
CA PHE A 64 6.73 7.66 8.65
C PHE A 64 7.03 9.12 8.99
N GLU A 65 7.57 9.34 10.18
CA GLU A 65 7.93 10.68 10.64
C GLU A 65 8.99 11.32 9.74
N SER A 66 9.97 10.53 9.29
CA SER A 66 11.09 11.00 8.51
C SER A 66 11.67 9.90 7.64
N MET A 67 12.54 10.28 6.69
CA MET A 67 13.29 9.32 5.88
C MET A 67 14.18 8.43 6.74
N ASP A 68 14.73 8.96 7.82
CA ASP A 68 15.59 8.19 8.72
C ASP A 68 14.80 7.06 9.37
N GLN A 69 13.57 7.32 9.79
CA GLN A 69 12.72 6.31 10.39
C GLN A 69 12.33 5.24 9.37
N PHE A 70 12.05 5.64 8.15
CA PHE A 70 11.79 4.70 7.08
C PHE A 70 12.99 3.81 6.82
N ALA A 71 14.17 4.40 6.62
CA ALA A 71 15.40 3.67 6.30
C ALA A 71 15.80 2.71 7.42
N ALA A 72 15.57 3.09 8.67
CA ALA A 72 15.91 2.26 9.82
C ALA A 72 15.08 0.98 9.89
N ASN A 73 13.88 0.98 9.34
CA ASN A 73 12.95 -0.15 9.46
C ASN A 73 12.85 -1.01 8.20
N PHE A 74 12.93 -0.40 7.02
CA PHE A 74 12.65 -1.09 5.76
C PHE A 74 13.72 -2.05 5.25
N PRO A 75 15.02 -1.83 5.47
CA PRO A 75 16.01 -2.81 5.00
C PRO A 75 15.83 -4.21 5.59
N ARG A 76 15.12 -4.32 6.71
CA ARG A 76 14.89 -5.58 7.40
C ARG A 76 13.51 -6.16 7.19
N THR A 77 12.61 -5.39 6.59
CA THR A 77 11.22 -5.78 6.41
C THR A 77 10.89 -5.76 4.94
N LYS A 78 10.50 -6.91 4.41
CA LYS A 78 10.03 -6.99 3.04
C LYS A 78 8.54 -6.77 3.03
N LEU A 79 8.09 -5.78 2.28
CA LEU A 79 6.67 -5.63 1.99
C LEU A 79 6.29 -6.63 0.91
N PRO A 80 5.21 -7.39 1.12
CA PRO A 80 4.73 -8.33 0.13
C PRO A 80 4.19 -7.64 -1.11
#